data_4aba233987e121627f114b289d2b4e7c
#
_entry.id   4aba233987e121627f114b289d2b4e7c
#
_cell.length_a   1.000
_cell.length_b   1.000
_cell.length_c   1.000
_cell.angle_alpha   90.00
_cell.angle_beta   90.00
_cell.angle_gamma   90.00
#
_symmetry.space_group_name_H-M   'P 1'
#
loop_
_entity.id
_entity.type
_entity.pdbx_description
1 polymer ?
#
loop_
_entity_poly.entity_id
_entity_poly.type
_entity_poly.pdbx_seq_one_letter_code
_entity_poly.pdbx_strand_id
1 'polypeptide(L)'
;EVIETTTFRSGLDSSDDALKIDDDGRILRDNNWGTQEEDAFRRDFSVNAIYYDPFNKEVIDYTSGIKDLKNKSIKFIGVPETRVQEDPVRILRAIRFAAKLNFSIEESALRAIEKHKTKLSQMPPARIYEEIIKLFLSGHAEKSYELLSKHQIFNILFPHSKNDPKVFGNFFRKTFSNTDRRYRNNKKLNPGFLFATLLWPRIFEESAIDT
;
A
#
# COMPACT_ATOMS: atom_id res chain seq x y z
N GLU A 1 -2.95 -20.97 13.08
CA GLU A 1 -2.52 -19.56 13.22
C GLU A 1 -1.00 -19.53 13.16
N VAL A 2 -0.42 -18.67 12.33
CA VAL A 2 1.04 -18.54 12.17
C VAL A 2 1.46 -17.31 12.96
N ILE A 3 2.41 -17.49 13.88
CA ILE A 3 3.03 -16.39 14.63
C ILE A 3 4.38 -16.12 13.97
N GLU A 4 4.52 -14.93 13.39
CA GLU A 4 5.78 -14.47 12.83
C GLU A 4 6.61 -13.79 13.91
N THR A 5 7.86 -14.22 14.06
CA THR A 5 8.82 -13.60 14.98
C THR A 5 9.91 -12.90 14.19
N THR A 6 10.25 -11.68 14.58
CA THR A 6 11.32 -10.91 13.96
C THR A 6 12.07 -10.11 15.04
N THR A 7 13.29 -9.72 14.75
CA THR A 7 14.07 -8.81 15.61
C THR A 7 13.72 -7.37 15.30
N PHE A 8 13.95 -6.47 16.26
CA PHE A 8 13.90 -5.03 16.01
C PHE A 8 15.07 -4.63 15.11
N ARG A 9 14.82 -3.71 14.19
CA ARG A 9 15.80 -3.24 13.21
C ARG A 9 16.06 -1.76 13.40
N SER A 10 17.33 -1.33 13.28
CA SER A 10 17.69 0.09 13.25
C SER A 10 17.36 0.74 11.91
N GLY A 11 17.29 2.08 11.90
CA GLY A 11 17.18 2.87 10.67
C GLY A 11 18.47 2.81 9.83
N LEU A 12 18.39 3.23 8.58
CA LEU A 12 19.49 3.24 7.60
C LEU A 12 20.62 4.23 7.92
N ASP A 13 20.47 5.07 8.97
CA ASP A 13 21.39 6.17 9.29
C ASP A 13 22.54 5.80 10.24
N SER A 14 22.67 4.56 10.67
CA SER A 14 23.82 4.14 11.46
C SER A 14 24.97 3.68 10.56
N SER A 15 25.84 4.62 10.26
CA SER A 15 27.25 4.50 9.82
C SER A 15 27.78 3.11 9.43
N ASP A 16 28.29 3.03 8.20
CA ASP A 16 29.47 2.28 7.78
C ASP A 16 29.48 0.75 7.74
N ASP A 17 28.34 0.07 7.54
CA ASP A 17 28.47 -1.23 6.88
C ASP A 17 27.45 -1.32 5.74
N ALA A 18 27.98 -1.02 4.56
CA ALA A 18 27.26 -0.85 3.32
C ALA A 18 26.14 -1.89 3.13
N LEU A 19 24.94 -1.39 2.86
CA LEU A 19 23.94 -2.12 2.11
C LEU A 19 24.63 -2.92 1.00
N LYS A 20 24.81 -4.22 1.20
CA LYS A 20 25.16 -5.11 0.11
C LYS A 20 23.92 -5.29 -0.74
N ILE A 21 23.84 -4.49 -1.77
CA ILE A 21 22.86 -4.63 -2.84
C ILE A 21 23.50 -5.58 -3.85
N ASP A 22 22.79 -6.63 -4.26
CA ASP A 22 23.22 -7.44 -5.41
C ASP A 22 23.02 -6.66 -6.71
N ASP A 23 23.57 -7.18 -7.81
CA ASP A 23 23.50 -6.57 -9.13
C ASP A 23 22.04 -6.42 -9.64
N ASP A 24 21.06 -7.07 -8.99
CA ASP A 24 19.63 -6.99 -9.26
C ASP A 24 18.89 -5.99 -8.34
N GLY A 25 19.60 -5.25 -7.50
CA GLY A 25 19.03 -4.26 -6.58
C GLY A 25 18.35 -4.85 -5.33
N ARG A 26 18.62 -6.12 -4.99
CA ARG A 26 18.13 -6.74 -3.76
C ARG A 26 19.04 -6.41 -2.58
N ILE A 27 18.45 -5.94 -1.50
CA ILE A 27 19.14 -5.73 -0.24
C ILE A 27 19.49 -7.11 0.35
N LEU A 28 20.77 -7.49 0.28
CA LEU A 28 21.28 -8.77 0.80
C LEU A 28 21.46 -8.78 2.31
N ARG A 29 21.54 -7.63 2.96
CA ARG A 29 21.61 -7.49 4.44
C ARG A 29 20.94 -6.18 4.87
N ASP A 30 19.73 -6.29 5.41
CA ASP A 30 19.03 -5.27 6.20
C ASP A 30 18.93 -5.74 7.67
N ASN A 31 20.01 -6.27 8.20
CA ASN A 31 20.05 -6.87 9.56
C ASN A 31 20.84 -5.98 10.54
N ASN A 32 20.66 -4.68 10.47
CA ASN A 32 21.11 -3.83 11.56
C ASN A 32 20.13 -3.97 12.72
N TRP A 33 20.57 -4.61 13.78
CA TRP A 33 19.81 -4.78 15.01
C TRP A 33 19.62 -3.42 15.65
N GLY A 34 18.39 -3.14 16.08
CA GLY A 34 18.04 -1.88 16.69
C GLY A 34 17.22 -2.05 17.95
N THR A 35 16.92 -0.94 18.58
CA THR A 35 15.98 -0.85 19.68
C THR A 35 14.53 -0.90 19.16
N GLN A 36 13.59 -1.16 20.04
CA GLN A 36 12.16 -1.11 19.71
C GLN A 36 11.74 0.27 19.21
N GLU A 37 12.30 1.32 19.78
CA GLU A 37 12.04 2.71 19.39
C GLU A 37 12.55 2.99 17.96
N GLU A 38 13.75 2.57 17.61
CA GLU A 38 14.29 2.70 16.26
C GLU A 38 13.44 1.93 15.25
N ASP A 39 12.98 0.71 15.58
CA ASP A 39 12.08 -0.05 14.73
C ASP A 39 10.74 0.68 14.52
N ALA A 40 10.23 1.39 15.54
CA ALA A 40 9.03 2.20 15.42
C ALA A 40 9.20 3.33 14.40
N PHE A 41 10.30 4.09 14.51
CA PHE A 41 10.53 5.26 13.65
C PHE A 41 10.84 4.91 12.19
N ARG A 42 11.34 3.71 11.87
CA ARG A 42 11.57 3.30 10.49
C ARG A 42 10.30 2.81 9.78
N ARG A 43 9.21 2.51 10.50
CA ARG A 43 7.93 2.08 9.91
C ARG A 43 7.30 3.20 9.10
N ASP A 44 6.33 2.85 8.24
CA ASP A 44 5.72 3.82 7.34
C ASP A 44 4.70 4.71 8.03
N PHE A 45 3.84 4.10 8.88
CA PHE A 45 2.68 4.80 9.46
C PHE A 45 2.63 4.61 10.98
N SER A 46 2.23 5.67 11.69
CA SER A 46 2.11 5.68 13.16
C SER A 46 1.20 4.56 13.68
N VAL A 47 0.08 4.28 13.01
CA VAL A 47 -0.85 3.20 13.38
C VAL A 47 -0.26 1.80 13.26
N ASN A 48 0.86 1.64 12.56
CA ASN A 48 1.59 0.37 12.41
C ASN A 48 2.78 0.25 13.36
N ALA A 49 3.03 1.26 14.17
CA ALA A 49 4.17 1.33 15.08
C ALA A 49 3.75 1.33 16.56
N ILE A 50 2.67 0.63 16.85
CA ILE A 50 2.16 0.40 18.21
C ILE A 50 2.58 -1.01 18.61
N TYR A 51 3.17 -1.14 19.79
CA TYR A 51 3.61 -2.42 20.36
C TYR A 51 2.80 -2.77 21.60
N TYR A 52 2.77 -4.03 21.94
CA TYR A 52 2.17 -4.53 23.17
C TYR A 52 3.18 -5.42 23.90
N ASP A 53 3.47 -5.09 25.13
CA ASP A 53 4.23 -5.94 26.05
C ASP A 53 3.30 -6.87 26.81
N PRO A 54 3.31 -8.18 26.52
CA PRO A 54 2.42 -9.14 27.17
C PRO A 54 2.80 -9.42 28.63
N PHE A 55 4.05 -9.15 29.03
CA PHE A 55 4.52 -9.39 30.39
C PHE A 55 4.05 -8.28 31.33
N ASN A 56 4.26 -7.02 30.94
CA ASN A 56 3.83 -5.85 31.72
C ASN A 56 2.39 -5.44 31.40
N LYS A 57 1.76 -6.03 30.36
CA LYS A 57 0.44 -5.68 29.85
C LYS A 57 0.33 -4.20 29.45
N GLU A 58 1.38 -3.68 28.88
CA GLU A 58 1.49 -2.28 28.50
C GLU A 58 1.47 -2.12 26.97
N VAL A 59 0.86 -1.01 26.53
CA VAL A 59 0.93 -0.58 25.12
C VAL A 59 2.00 0.49 25.02
N ILE A 60 2.95 0.27 24.13
CA ILE A 60 4.09 1.15 23.88
C ILE A 60 3.90 1.86 22.55
N ASP A 61 3.93 3.19 22.57
CA ASP A 61 3.67 4.04 21.41
C ASP A 61 4.67 5.20 21.33
N TYR A 62 5.69 5.06 20.48
CA TYR A 62 6.71 6.06 20.25
C TYR A 62 6.31 7.14 19.22
N THR A 63 5.26 6.89 18.43
CA THR A 63 4.94 7.67 17.23
C THR A 63 3.59 8.37 17.26
N SER A 64 2.90 8.33 18.39
CA SER A 64 1.53 8.81 18.57
C SER A 64 0.49 8.01 17.76
N GLY A 65 0.75 6.75 17.48
CA GLY A 65 -0.12 5.85 16.72
C GLY A 65 -1.47 5.63 17.37
N ILE A 66 -1.54 5.59 18.71
CA ILE A 66 -2.83 5.49 19.46
C ILE A 66 -3.72 6.70 19.19
N LYS A 67 -3.14 7.91 19.14
CA LYS A 67 -3.87 9.13 18.83
C LYS A 67 -4.41 9.08 17.40
N ASP A 68 -3.59 8.68 16.45
CA ASP A 68 -3.97 8.60 15.03
C ASP A 68 -5.00 7.48 14.80
N LEU A 69 -4.90 6.37 15.53
CA LEU A 69 -5.90 5.30 15.55
C LEU A 69 -7.28 5.81 16.04
N LYS A 70 -7.32 6.56 17.14
CA LYS A 70 -8.55 7.18 17.67
C LYS A 70 -9.14 8.19 16.68
N ASN A 71 -8.29 8.95 16.00
CA ASN A 71 -8.69 9.93 14.98
C ASN A 71 -9.04 9.29 13.63
N LYS A 72 -8.88 7.99 13.50
CA LYS A 72 -9.07 7.25 12.22
C LYS A 72 -8.26 7.87 11.07
N SER A 73 -7.00 8.17 11.32
CA SER A 73 -6.12 8.87 10.39
C SER A 73 -4.88 8.02 10.06
N ILE A 74 -4.54 7.94 8.78
CA ILE A 74 -3.27 7.38 8.30
C ILE A 74 -2.27 8.51 8.18
N LYS A 75 -1.23 8.45 9.01
CA LYS A 75 -0.17 9.46 9.08
C LYS A 75 1.18 8.80 8.90
N PHE A 76 2.04 9.39 8.07
CA PHE A 76 3.43 8.95 7.94
C PHE A 76 4.23 9.26 9.20
N ILE A 77 5.14 8.38 9.54
CA ILE A 77 6.18 8.64 10.54
C ILE A 77 7.28 9.44 9.84
N GLY A 78 7.64 10.59 10.42
CA GLY A 78 8.57 11.54 9.82
C GLY A 78 7.91 12.46 8.79
N VAL A 79 8.72 13.07 7.91
CA VAL A 79 8.25 14.03 6.91
C VAL A 79 7.62 13.31 5.73
N PRO A 80 6.31 13.46 5.44
CA PRO A 80 5.61 12.69 4.41
C PRO A 80 6.25 12.80 3.03
N GLU A 81 6.72 14.00 2.66
CA GLU A 81 7.35 14.24 1.36
C GLU A 81 8.64 13.42 1.20
N THR A 82 9.51 13.45 2.19
CA THR A 82 10.75 12.64 2.21
C THR A 82 10.41 11.15 2.11
N ARG A 83 9.46 10.68 2.93
CA ARG A 83 9.06 9.27 2.97
C ARG A 83 8.52 8.76 1.63
N VAL A 84 7.74 9.59 0.93
CA VAL A 84 7.22 9.23 -0.42
C VAL A 84 8.30 9.32 -1.49
N GLN A 85 9.26 10.24 -1.35
CA GLN A 85 10.40 10.33 -2.30
C GLN A 85 11.36 9.15 -2.17
N GLU A 86 11.65 8.71 -0.95
CA GLU A 86 12.49 7.53 -0.68
C GLU A 86 11.89 6.26 -1.28
N ASP A 87 10.58 6.07 -1.12
CA ASP A 87 9.87 4.91 -1.62
C ASP A 87 8.44 5.25 -2.05
N PRO A 88 8.22 5.51 -3.36
CA PRO A 88 6.89 5.83 -3.89
C PRO A 88 5.84 4.74 -3.67
N VAL A 89 6.24 3.47 -3.47
CA VAL A 89 5.30 2.37 -3.17
C VAL A 89 4.54 2.61 -1.85
N ARG A 90 5.09 3.43 -0.95
CA ARG A 90 4.39 3.87 0.27
C ARG A 90 3.06 4.58 -0.02
N ILE A 91 2.90 5.18 -1.21
CA ILE A 91 1.61 5.74 -1.66
C ILE A 91 0.54 4.64 -1.71
N LEU A 92 0.85 3.51 -2.33
CA LEU A 92 -0.07 2.37 -2.44
C LEU A 92 -0.38 1.77 -1.06
N ARG A 93 0.63 1.73 -0.20
CA ARG A 93 0.47 1.27 1.19
C ARG A 93 -0.44 2.19 1.99
N ALA A 94 -0.33 3.53 1.84
CA ALA A 94 -1.23 4.50 2.47
C ALA A 94 -2.68 4.29 2.01
N ILE A 95 -2.92 4.14 0.72
CA ILE A 95 -4.25 3.84 0.15
C ILE A 95 -4.79 2.52 0.72
N ARG A 96 -3.96 1.47 0.75
CA ARG A 96 -4.35 0.15 1.27
C ARG A 96 -4.76 0.20 2.74
N PHE A 97 -3.98 0.86 3.59
CA PHE A 97 -4.32 0.99 5.01
C PHE A 97 -5.55 1.87 5.22
N ALA A 98 -5.69 2.96 4.48
CA ALA A 98 -6.89 3.80 4.51
C ALA A 98 -8.15 3.00 4.11
N ALA A 99 -8.06 2.18 3.06
CA ALA A 99 -9.16 1.32 2.63
C ALA A 99 -9.47 0.23 3.66
N LYS A 100 -8.43 -0.48 4.16
CA LYS A 100 -8.57 -1.59 5.11
C LYS A 100 -9.17 -1.17 6.44
N LEU A 101 -8.74 -0.02 6.97
CA LEU A 101 -9.17 0.48 8.28
C LEU A 101 -10.37 1.42 8.20
N ASN A 102 -10.78 1.78 6.98
CA ASN A 102 -11.75 2.85 6.72
C ASN A 102 -11.36 4.18 7.40
N PHE A 103 -10.08 4.55 7.26
CA PHE A 103 -9.50 5.75 7.81
C PHE A 103 -9.29 6.81 6.73
N SER A 104 -9.24 8.07 7.12
CA SER A 104 -8.78 9.16 6.24
C SER A 104 -7.25 9.16 6.15
N ILE A 105 -6.71 9.66 5.04
CA ILE A 105 -5.28 9.97 4.94
C ILE A 105 -5.09 11.41 5.39
N GLU A 106 -4.10 11.65 6.25
CA GLU A 106 -3.79 12.96 6.79
C GLU A 106 -3.41 13.93 5.67
N GLU A 107 -3.74 15.21 5.84
CA GLU A 107 -3.66 16.21 4.77
C GLU A 107 -2.23 16.43 4.25
N SER A 108 -1.21 16.44 5.13
CA SER A 108 0.19 16.55 4.70
C SER A 108 0.64 15.34 3.89
N ALA A 109 0.15 14.14 4.26
CA ALA A 109 0.38 12.92 3.51
C ALA A 109 -0.30 12.96 2.13
N LEU A 110 -1.54 13.49 2.06
CA LEU A 110 -2.22 13.69 0.78
C LEU A 110 -1.47 14.65 -0.14
N ARG A 111 -0.97 15.77 0.37
CA ARG A 111 -0.16 16.71 -0.42
C ARG A 111 1.12 16.03 -0.99
N ALA A 112 1.79 15.24 -0.17
CA ALA A 112 2.97 14.50 -0.62
C ALA A 112 2.62 13.46 -1.71
N ILE A 113 1.51 12.74 -1.54
CA ILE A 113 0.99 11.78 -2.52
C ILE A 113 0.69 12.47 -3.84
N GLU A 114 -0.09 13.57 -3.82
CA GLU A 114 -0.46 14.30 -5.03
C GLU A 114 0.76 14.80 -5.80
N LYS A 115 1.78 15.30 -5.09
CA LYS A 115 3.01 15.81 -5.69
C LYS A 115 3.86 14.72 -6.35
N HIS A 116 3.88 13.52 -5.77
CA HIS A 116 4.84 12.47 -6.16
C HIS A 116 4.21 11.21 -6.78
N LYS A 117 2.87 11.13 -6.92
CA LYS A 117 2.17 9.94 -7.43
C LYS A 117 2.67 9.44 -8.79
N THR A 118 3.16 10.34 -9.66
CA THR A 118 3.69 9.97 -10.98
C THR A 118 4.95 9.10 -10.92
N LYS A 119 5.72 9.16 -9.81
CA LYS A 119 6.89 8.31 -9.60
C LYS A 119 6.54 6.82 -9.51
N LEU A 120 5.27 6.46 -9.25
CA LEU A 120 4.82 5.07 -9.25
C LEU A 120 5.07 4.37 -10.59
N SER A 121 5.01 5.09 -11.72
CA SER A 121 5.29 4.52 -13.05
C SER A 121 6.75 4.11 -13.26
N GLN A 122 7.65 4.57 -12.40
CA GLN A 122 9.09 4.30 -12.47
C GLN A 122 9.51 3.17 -11.51
N MET A 123 8.58 2.66 -10.71
CA MET A 123 8.88 1.62 -9.72
C MET A 123 8.99 0.23 -10.37
N PRO A 124 9.85 -0.64 -9.83
CA PRO A 124 9.97 -2.02 -10.31
C PRO A 124 8.60 -2.73 -10.36
N PRO A 125 8.24 -3.37 -11.49
CA PRO A 125 6.93 -4.02 -11.64
C PRO A 125 6.62 -5.05 -10.55
N ALA A 126 7.61 -5.79 -10.06
CA ALA A 126 7.44 -6.77 -9.00
C ALA A 126 6.92 -6.15 -7.70
N ARG A 127 7.44 -4.99 -7.29
CA ARG A 127 7.00 -4.27 -6.09
C ARG A 127 5.58 -3.73 -6.24
N ILE A 128 5.25 -3.20 -7.42
CA ILE A 128 3.89 -2.75 -7.75
C ILE A 128 2.92 -3.92 -7.73
N TYR A 129 3.29 -5.06 -8.34
CA TYR A 129 2.48 -6.28 -8.35
C TYR A 129 2.10 -6.76 -6.95
N GLU A 130 3.07 -6.83 -6.03
CA GLU A 130 2.81 -7.25 -4.64
C GLU A 130 1.78 -6.35 -3.93
N GLU A 131 1.89 -5.03 -4.09
CA GLU A 131 0.93 -4.12 -3.47
C GLU A 131 -0.45 -4.15 -4.18
N ILE A 132 -0.51 -4.36 -5.50
CA ILE A 132 -1.76 -4.58 -6.23
C ILE A 132 -2.51 -5.80 -5.70
N ILE A 133 -1.82 -6.92 -5.49
CA ILE A 133 -2.42 -8.13 -4.89
C ILE A 133 -3.00 -7.81 -3.50
N LYS A 134 -2.24 -7.10 -2.67
CA LYS A 134 -2.68 -6.71 -1.32
C LYS A 134 -3.85 -5.71 -1.34
N LEU A 135 -3.88 -4.79 -2.31
CA LEU A 135 -4.97 -3.81 -2.48
C LEU A 135 -6.30 -4.46 -2.86
N PHE A 136 -6.25 -5.46 -3.75
CA PHE A 136 -7.46 -5.97 -4.38
C PHE A 136 -7.88 -7.37 -3.93
N LEU A 137 -7.01 -8.15 -3.28
CA LEU A 137 -7.33 -9.51 -2.85
C LEU A 137 -7.36 -9.69 -1.33
N SER A 138 -7.54 -8.61 -0.56
CA SER A 138 -7.57 -8.64 0.91
C SER A 138 -8.89 -8.18 1.53
N GLY A 139 -9.97 -8.14 0.75
CA GLY A 139 -11.32 -7.85 1.23
C GLY A 139 -11.71 -6.37 1.28
N HIS A 140 -10.92 -5.51 0.65
CA HIS A 140 -11.11 -4.05 0.60
C HIS A 140 -10.93 -3.49 -0.81
N ALA A 141 -11.17 -4.31 -1.84
CA ALA A 141 -10.90 -3.98 -3.24
C ALA A 141 -11.73 -2.80 -3.73
N GLU A 142 -13.03 -2.77 -3.43
CA GLU A 142 -13.93 -1.68 -3.82
C GLU A 142 -13.44 -0.35 -3.24
N LYS A 143 -13.14 -0.31 -1.94
CA LYS A 143 -12.65 0.90 -1.27
C LYS A 143 -11.26 1.33 -1.76
N SER A 144 -10.38 0.37 -2.02
CA SER A 144 -9.07 0.64 -2.63
C SER A 144 -9.22 1.28 -4.00
N TYR A 145 -10.10 0.75 -4.85
CA TYR A 145 -10.41 1.33 -6.16
C TYR A 145 -10.96 2.75 -6.06
N GLU A 146 -11.91 3.01 -5.15
CA GLU A 146 -12.45 4.36 -4.93
C GLU A 146 -11.35 5.36 -4.57
N LEU A 147 -10.47 5.01 -3.64
CA LEU A 147 -9.37 5.89 -3.23
C LEU A 147 -8.34 6.09 -4.34
N LEU A 148 -7.94 5.02 -5.04
CA LEU A 148 -7.03 5.11 -6.19
C LEU A 148 -7.60 6.00 -7.29
N SER A 149 -8.90 5.89 -7.57
CA SER A 149 -9.59 6.67 -8.59
C SER A 149 -9.74 8.13 -8.17
N LYS A 150 -10.15 8.39 -6.92
CA LYS A 150 -10.27 9.72 -6.34
C LYS A 150 -8.98 10.53 -6.46
N HIS A 151 -7.84 9.89 -6.21
CA HIS A 151 -6.51 10.52 -6.29
C HIS A 151 -5.83 10.35 -7.65
N GLN A 152 -6.55 9.86 -8.66
CA GLN A 152 -6.04 9.65 -10.03
C GLN A 152 -4.83 8.70 -10.12
N ILE A 153 -4.61 7.87 -9.10
CA ILE A 153 -3.51 6.91 -9.05
C ILE A 153 -3.82 5.68 -9.90
N PHE A 154 -5.12 5.31 -10.02
CA PHE A 154 -5.54 4.16 -10.80
C PHE A 154 -5.07 4.24 -12.25
N ASN A 155 -5.18 5.40 -12.88
CA ASN A 155 -4.74 5.61 -14.27
C ASN A 155 -3.21 5.63 -14.43
N ILE A 156 -2.47 5.93 -13.36
CA ILE A 156 -1.00 5.84 -13.38
C ILE A 156 -0.55 4.37 -13.34
N LEU A 157 -1.23 3.55 -12.55
CA LEU A 157 -0.94 2.11 -12.45
C LEU A 157 -1.40 1.34 -13.69
N PHE A 158 -2.51 1.75 -14.30
CA PHE A 158 -3.15 1.07 -15.43
C PHE A 158 -3.43 2.04 -16.57
N PRO A 159 -2.39 2.58 -17.23
CA PRO A 159 -2.54 3.65 -18.24
C PRO A 159 -3.28 3.20 -19.50
N HIS A 160 -3.30 1.89 -19.76
CA HIS A 160 -4.01 1.33 -20.92
C HIS A 160 -5.52 1.14 -20.70
N SER A 161 -5.96 1.20 -19.46
CA SER A 161 -7.35 1.36 -19.14
C SER A 161 -7.66 2.86 -19.23
N LYS A 162 -7.81 3.42 -20.43
CA LYS A 162 -8.41 4.76 -20.62
C LYS A 162 -9.84 4.68 -20.10
N ASN A 163 -9.93 4.57 -18.80
CA ASN A 163 -11.16 4.35 -18.09
C ASN A 163 -11.92 5.66 -18.13
N ASP A 164 -12.78 5.79 -19.09
CA ASP A 164 -13.91 6.68 -18.87
C ASP A 164 -14.61 6.16 -17.61
N PRO A 165 -14.51 6.86 -16.46
CA PRO A 165 -15.18 6.44 -15.23
C PRO A 165 -16.68 6.25 -15.44
N LYS A 166 -17.26 6.88 -16.48
CA LYS A 166 -18.67 6.73 -16.87
C LYS A 166 -18.96 5.38 -17.49
N VAL A 167 -18.01 4.83 -18.27
CA VAL A 167 -18.19 3.54 -18.97
C VAL A 167 -17.78 2.38 -18.07
N PHE A 168 -16.57 2.39 -17.53
CA PHE A 168 -16.02 1.26 -16.81
C PHE A 168 -16.09 1.40 -15.28
N GLY A 169 -16.42 2.58 -14.74
CA GLY A 169 -16.46 2.79 -13.30
C GLY A 169 -17.43 1.86 -12.57
N ASN A 170 -18.61 1.61 -13.15
CA ASN A 170 -19.57 0.66 -12.60
C ASN A 170 -19.11 -0.80 -12.73
N PHE A 171 -18.43 -1.14 -13.82
CA PHE A 171 -17.84 -2.46 -14.00
C PHE A 171 -16.81 -2.76 -12.93
N PHE A 172 -15.84 -1.88 -12.74
CA PHE A 172 -14.81 -2.04 -11.70
C PHE A 172 -15.40 -2.10 -10.30
N ARG A 173 -16.30 -1.18 -9.95
CA ARG A 173 -16.96 -1.18 -8.65
C ARG A 173 -17.69 -2.48 -8.37
N LYS A 174 -18.51 -2.96 -9.30
CA LYS A 174 -19.22 -4.24 -9.15
C LYS A 174 -18.28 -5.43 -9.04
N THR A 175 -17.20 -5.45 -9.83
CA THR A 175 -16.22 -6.54 -9.81
C THR A 175 -15.45 -6.56 -8.48
N PHE A 176 -14.99 -5.40 -7.99
CA PHE A 176 -14.27 -5.33 -6.73
C PHE A 176 -15.16 -5.57 -5.52
N SER A 177 -16.40 -5.08 -5.53
CA SER A 177 -17.40 -5.42 -4.51
C SER A 177 -17.67 -6.94 -4.44
N ASN A 178 -17.73 -7.59 -5.59
CA ASN A 178 -17.86 -9.05 -5.70
C ASN A 178 -16.62 -9.78 -5.15
N THR A 179 -15.42 -9.26 -5.42
CA THR A 179 -14.17 -9.79 -4.89
C THR A 179 -14.15 -9.71 -3.36
N ASP A 180 -14.54 -8.58 -2.79
CA ASP A 180 -14.65 -8.40 -1.34
C ASP A 180 -15.68 -9.33 -0.70
N ARG A 181 -16.82 -9.54 -1.37
CA ARG A 181 -17.83 -10.52 -0.92
C ARG A 181 -17.29 -11.95 -0.93
N ARG A 182 -16.51 -12.33 -1.95
CA ARG A 182 -15.86 -13.66 -2.00
C ARG A 182 -14.86 -13.82 -0.88
N TYR A 183 -14.04 -12.80 -0.61
CA TYR A 183 -13.07 -12.79 0.49
C TYR A 183 -13.77 -13.01 1.84
N ARG A 184 -14.82 -12.24 2.15
CA ARG A 184 -15.59 -12.37 3.39
C ARG A 184 -16.25 -13.75 3.56
N ASN A 185 -16.56 -14.42 2.45
CA ASN A 185 -17.12 -15.77 2.44
C ASN A 185 -16.05 -16.87 2.36
N ASN A 186 -14.77 -16.56 2.65
CA ASN A 186 -13.63 -17.47 2.60
C ASN A 186 -13.49 -18.22 1.26
N LYS A 187 -13.96 -17.64 0.16
CA LYS A 187 -13.82 -18.22 -1.18
C LYS A 187 -12.47 -17.87 -1.75
N LYS A 188 -11.86 -18.83 -2.45
CA LYS A 188 -10.58 -18.62 -3.15
C LYS A 188 -10.67 -17.44 -4.11
N LEU A 189 -9.72 -16.52 -4.01
CA LEU A 189 -9.51 -15.42 -4.94
C LEU A 189 -8.43 -15.81 -5.96
N ASN A 190 -8.62 -15.38 -7.20
CA ASN A 190 -7.71 -15.70 -8.30
C ASN A 190 -7.05 -14.41 -8.83
N PRO A 191 -5.71 -14.28 -8.71
CA PRO A 191 -4.99 -13.15 -9.30
C PRO A 191 -5.21 -12.99 -10.82
N GLY A 192 -5.33 -14.11 -11.54
CA GLY A 192 -5.62 -14.08 -12.98
C GLY A 192 -6.94 -13.37 -13.30
N PHE A 193 -7.99 -13.59 -12.50
CA PHE A 193 -9.26 -12.86 -12.65
C PHE A 193 -9.09 -11.36 -12.37
N LEU A 194 -8.29 -10.99 -11.38
CA LEU A 194 -7.98 -9.59 -11.09
C LEU A 194 -7.35 -8.92 -12.33
N PHE A 195 -6.30 -9.53 -12.88
CA PHE A 195 -5.60 -8.95 -14.04
C PHE A 195 -6.47 -8.96 -15.30
N ALA A 196 -7.29 -9.99 -15.53
CA ALA A 196 -8.27 -9.99 -16.61
C ALA A 196 -9.26 -8.82 -16.47
N THR A 197 -9.73 -8.54 -15.24
CA THR A 197 -10.59 -7.38 -14.96
C THR A 197 -9.89 -6.06 -15.29
N LEU A 198 -8.63 -5.91 -14.88
CA LEU A 198 -7.86 -4.67 -15.09
C LEU A 198 -7.53 -4.43 -16.57
N LEU A 199 -7.38 -5.50 -17.37
CA LEU A 199 -7.10 -5.43 -18.80
C LEU A 199 -8.36 -5.36 -19.66
N TRP A 200 -9.53 -5.68 -19.10
CA TRP A 200 -10.79 -5.77 -19.86
C TRP A 200 -11.13 -4.53 -20.69
N PRO A 201 -10.98 -3.29 -20.19
CA PRO A 201 -11.26 -2.10 -20.98
C PRO A 201 -10.46 -2.03 -22.28
N ARG A 202 -9.18 -2.39 -22.23
CA ARG A 202 -8.32 -2.42 -23.41
C ARG A 202 -8.79 -3.45 -24.44
N ILE A 203 -9.11 -4.67 -23.99
CA ILE A 203 -9.58 -5.74 -24.86
C ILE A 203 -10.91 -5.35 -25.51
N PHE A 204 -11.80 -4.72 -24.73
CA PHE A 204 -13.09 -4.27 -25.22
C PHE A 204 -12.96 -3.18 -26.30
N GLU A 205 -12.07 -2.21 -26.12
CA GLU A 205 -11.82 -1.16 -27.10
C GLU A 205 -11.17 -1.72 -28.38
N GLU A 206 -10.19 -2.61 -28.27
CA GLU A 206 -9.54 -3.24 -29.42
C GLU A 206 -10.54 -4.08 -30.24
N SER A 207 -11.44 -4.82 -29.59
CA SER A 207 -12.46 -5.62 -30.28
C SER A 207 -13.56 -4.79 -30.97
N ALA A 208 -13.77 -3.53 -30.52
CA ALA A 208 -14.75 -2.63 -31.13
C ALA A 208 -14.22 -1.89 -32.38
N ILE A 209 -12.89 -1.94 -32.62
CA ILE A 209 -12.25 -1.33 -33.80
C ILE A 209 -12.29 -2.29 -35.00
N ASP A 210 -12.36 -3.60 -34.75
CA ASP A 210 -12.34 -4.65 -35.79
C ASP A 210 -13.74 -4.99 -36.33
N THR A 211 -14.79 -4.25 -35.95
CA THR A 211 -16.18 -4.36 -36.41
C THR A 211 -16.64 -3.09 -37.10
#